data_7297bc7639f979fd6a16ac3574cd5e45
#
_entry.id   7297bc7639f979fd6a16ac3574cd5e45
#
_cell.length_a   1.000
_cell.length_b   1.000
_cell.length_c   1.000
_cell.angle_alpha   90.00
_cell.angle_beta   90.00
_cell.angle_gamma   90.00
#
_symmetry.space_group_name_H-M   'P 1'
#
loop_
_entity.id
_entity.type
_entity.pdbx_description
1 polymer ?
#
loop_
_entity_poly.entity_id
_entity_poly.type
_entity_poly.pdbx_seq_one_letter_code
_entity_poly.pdbx_strand_id
1 'polypeptide(L)'
;CLNHAFIYIMAARITTQQKILNAAEALFARDGFEQTSLRQITHEAGVNLASVNYHFGSKKALIQAVIARYLSVFMPALEEQLNEAEAQKDLKTQALFERFKLPLAKLTQINKRGPDTFLRLLGFAYSEIQGHLRKYTQQEYGNVLQHLLQLLKRTNPHLDEQQMFWRLHFVLGSVVFAQVSGQALIEIAQAEFN
;
A
#
# COMPACT_ATOMS: atom_id res chain seq x y z
N CYS A 1 40.45 -20.30 -15.91
CA CYS A 1 40.41 -19.13 -15.00
C CYS A 1 39.68 -17.90 -15.55
N LEU A 2 38.56 -18.07 -16.24
CA LEU A 2 37.84 -16.93 -16.87
C LEU A 2 36.37 -16.79 -16.42
N ASN A 3 35.93 -17.55 -15.39
CA ASN A 3 34.52 -17.60 -15.01
C ASN A 3 34.18 -16.91 -13.68
N HIS A 4 35.11 -16.28 -12.98
CA HIS A 4 34.82 -15.56 -11.73
C HIS A 4 34.66 -14.03 -11.86
N ALA A 5 35.07 -13.45 -12.99
CA ALA A 5 34.99 -12.01 -13.23
C ALA A 5 33.63 -11.57 -13.79
N PHE A 6 32.82 -12.46 -14.36
CA PHE A 6 31.52 -12.13 -14.97
C PHE A 6 30.33 -12.06 -13.99
N ILE A 7 30.48 -12.65 -12.79
CA ILE A 7 29.42 -12.67 -11.77
C ILE A 7 29.36 -11.35 -10.95
N TYR A 8 30.41 -10.53 -11.00
CA TYR A 8 30.51 -9.28 -10.21
C TYR A 8 29.96 -8.03 -10.91
N ILE A 9 29.45 -8.13 -12.14
CA ILE A 9 29.09 -6.96 -12.96
C ILE A 9 27.60 -6.66 -13.03
N MET A 10 26.72 -7.46 -12.43
CA MET A 10 25.26 -7.21 -12.48
C MET A 10 24.58 -7.02 -11.10
N ALA A 11 25.26 -6.44 -10.13
CA ALA A 11 24.54 -5.70 -9.09
C ALA A 11 24.11 -4.38 -9.71
N ALA A 12 22.88 -4.31 -10.27
CA ALA A 12 22.31 -3.09 -10.81
C ALA A 12 22.50 -1.98 -9.77
N ARG A 13 23.34 -1.00 -10.08
CA ARG A 13 23.69 0.10 -9.17
C ARG A 13 22.38 0.82 -8.83
N ILE A 14 21.92 0.72 -7.58
CA ILE A 14 20.70 1.40 -7.11
C ILE A 14 20.82 2.89 -7.46
N THR A 15 19.90 3.40 -8.27
CA THR A 15 19.91 4.80 -8.70
C THR A 15 19.63 5.74 -7.52
N THR A 16 20.06 7.01 -7.65
CA THR A 16 19.75 8.04 -6.64
C THR A 16 18.25 8.15 -6.38
N GLN A 17 17.43 8.08 -7.40
CA GLN A 17 15.97 8.07 -7.30
C GLN A 17 15.47 6.89 -6.46
N GLN A 18 15.99 5.69 -6.71
CA GLN A 18 15.62 4.49 -5.93
C GLN A 18 16.07 4.58 -4.48
N LYS A 19 17.27 5.14 -4.19
CA LYS A 19 17.73 5.38 -2.81
C LYS A 19 16.77 6.29 -2.05
N ILE A 20 16.38 7.42 -2.67
CA ILE A 20 15.42 8.36 -2.07
C ILE A 20 14.07 7.68 -1.83
N LEU A 21 13.56 6.95 -2.82
CA LEU A 21 12.27 6.28 -2.73
C LEU A 21 12.25 5.21 -1.64
N ASN A 22 13.33 4.42 -1.50
CA ASN A 22 13.45 3.39 -0.46
C ASN A 22 13.55 4.01 0.94
N ALA A 23 14.34 5.07 1.11
CA ALA A 23 14.45 5.78 2.38
C ALA A 23 13.12 6.44 2.78
N ALA A 24 12.43 7.06 1.81
CA ALA A 24 11.12 7.65 2.02
C ALA A 24 10.07 6.60 2.42
N GLU A 25 10.03 5.46 1.73
CA GLU A 25 9.15 4.34 2.05
C GLU A 25 9.33 3.86 3.49
N ALA A 26 10.59 3.61 3.90
CA ALA A 26 10.91 3.13 5.24
C ALA A 26 10.49 4.13 6.33
N LEU A 27 10.81 5.42 6.14
CA LEU A 27 10.48 6.47 7.09
C LEU A 27 8.97 6.75 7.14
N PHE A 28 8.29 6.83 6.00
CA PHE A 28 6.85 7.04 5.94
C PHE A 28 6.06 5.89 6.57
N ALA A 29 6.48 4.65 6.34
CA ALA A 29 5.84 3.48 6.95
C ALA A 29 6.07 3.37 8.46
N ARG A 30 7.16 3.97 8.98
CA ARG A 30 7.50 3.98 10.40
C ARG A 30 6.84 5.14 11.15
N ASP A 31 6.99 6.35 10.62
CA ASP A 31 6.72 7.61 11.34
C ASP A 31 5.48 8.35 10.80
N GLY A 32 4.97 7.98 9.62
CA GLY A 32 3.90 8.70 8.91
C GLY A 32 4.44 9.78 7.98
N PHE A 33 3.54 10.32 7.15
CA PHE A 33 3.93 11.32 6.15
C PHE A 33 4.24 12.68 6.78
N GLU A 34 3.44 13.12 7.76
CA GLU A 34 3.60 14.44 8.37
C GLU A 34 4.88 14.53 9.21
N GLN A 35 5.17 13.51 10.01
CA GLN A 35 6.31 13.48 10.93
C GLN A 35 7.64 13.27 10.21
N THR A 36 7.63 12.80 8.97
CA THR A 36 8.84 12.57 8.18
C THR A 36 9.24 13.82 7.40
N SER A 37 10.42 14.36 7.62
CA SER A 37 10.98 15.50 6.88
C SER A 37 11.83 15.07 5.69
N LEU A 38 11.95 15.94 4.67
CA LEU A 38 12.87 15.69 3.54
C LEU A 38 14.33 15.61 3.98
N ARG A 39 14.71 16.27 5.08
CA ARG A 39 16.08 16.17 5.64
C ARG A 39 16.36 14.77 6.20
N GLN A 40 15.41 14.16 6.90
CA GLN A 40 15.56 12.78 7.38
C GLN A 40 15.68 11.81 6.19
N ILE A 41 14.85 11.99 5.15
CA ILE A 41 14.92 11.16 3.94
C ILE A 41 16.26 11.29 3.23
N THR A 42 16.79 12.51 3.06
CA THR A 42 18.08 12.73 2.42
C THR A 42 19.25 12.17 3.21
N HIS A 43 19.20 12.30 4.54
CA HIS A 43 20.19 11.70 5.43
C HIS A 43 20.19 10.17 5.30
N GLU A 44 19.02 9.54 5.40
CA GLU A 44 18.85 8.08 5.27
C GLU A 44 19.30 7.56 3.89
N ALA A 45 18.97 8.30 2.82
CA ALA A 45 19.33 7.95 1.45
C ALA A 45 20.81 8.21 1.11
N GLY A 46 21.55 8.93 1.95
CA GLY A 46 22.93 9.37 1.67
C GLY A 46 23.02 10.32 0.47
N VAL A 47 22.06 11.25 0.33
CA VAL A 47 21.99 12.22 -0.78
C VAL A 47 21.74 13.64 -0.26
N ASN A 48 21.91 14.65 -1.11
CA ASN A 48 21.56 16.03 -0.77
C ASN A 48 20.09 16.36 -1.10
N LEU A 49 19.59 17.47 -0.54
CA LEU A 49 18.21 17.91 -0.73
C LEU A 49 17.92 18.29 -2.19
N ALA A 50 18.91 18.80 -2.93
CA ALA A 50 18.75 19.12 -4.35
C ALA A 50 18.38 17.86 -5.17
N SER A 51 18.91 16.69 -4.80
CA SER A 51 18.56 15.42 -5.46
C SER A 51 17.08 15.07 -5.29
N VAL A 52 16.48 15.32 -4.12
CA VAL A 52 15.04 15.09 -3.91
C VAL A 52 14.22 16.05 -4.76
N ASN A 53 14.57 17.33 -4.77
CA ASN A 53 13.88 18.32 -5.58
C ASN A 53 14.00 18.02 -7.09
N TYR A 54 15.18 17.56 -7.54
CA TYR A 54 15.41 17.20 -8.93
C TYR A 54 14.56 15.99 -9.36
N HIS A 55 14.50 14.92 -8.55
CA HIS A 55 13.82 13.67 -8.93
C HIS A 55 12.31 13.70 -8.66
N PHE A 56 11.85 14.41 -7.64
CA PHE A 56 10.46 14.35 -7.18
C PHE A 56 9.77 15.70 -7.09
N GLY A 57 10.51 16.80 -7.07
CA GLY A 57 9.99 18.17 -7.02
C GLY A 57 9.45 18.58 -5.65
N SER A 58 8.70 17.71 -4.94
CA SER A 58 8.09 18.04 -3.64
C SER A 58 7.92 16.81 -2.76
N LYS A 59 7.72 17.04 -1.45
CA LYS A 59 7.36 15.97 -0.49
C LYS A 59 6.04 15.28 -0.89
N LYS A 60 5.04 16.04 -1.38
CA LYS A 60 3.76 15.49 -1.84
C LYS A 60 3.95 14.54 -3.02
N ALA A 61 4.77 14.91 -3.99
CA ALA A 61 5.07 14.06 -5.14
C ALA A 61 5.88 12.82 -4.73
N LEU A 62 6.79 12.94 -3.76
CA LEU A 62 7.52 11.80 -3.19
C LEU A 62 6.58 10.83 -2.44
N ILE A 63 5.66 11.34 -1.63
CA ILE A 63 4.61 10.53 -0.98
C ILE A 63 3.79 9.78 -2.04
N GLN A 64 3.34 10.49 -3.08
CA GLN A 64 2.60 9.88 -4.19
C GLN A 64 3.42 8.80 -4.90
N ALA A 65 4.71 9.02 -5.14
CA ALA A 65 5.59 8.03 -5.77
C ALA A 65 5.76 6.77 -4.92
N VAL A 66 5.85 6.90 -3.59
CA VAL A 66 5.89 5.76 -2.66
C VAL A 66 4.58 4.97 -2.73
N ILE A 67 3.43 5.63 -2.66
CA ILE A 67 2.12 4.96 -2.76
C ILE A 67 1.94 4.32 -4.15
N ALA A 68 2.32 5.03 -5.23
CA ALA A 68 2.23 4.54 -6.59
C ALA A 68 3.01 3.23 -6.81
N ARG A 69 4.17 3.06 -6.16
CA ARG A 69 4.96 1.82 -6.20
C ARG A 69 4.12 0.60 -5.77
N TYR A 70 3.30 0.74 -4.74
CA TYR A 70 2.44 -0.33 -4.23
C TYR A 70 1.18 -0.49 -5.06
N LEU A 71 0.51 0.61 -5.40
CA LEU A 71 -0.72 0.58 -6.18
C LEU A 71 -0.51 0.02 -7.59
N SER A 72 0.64 0.25 -8.22
CA SER A 72 0.98 -0.30 -9.55
C SER A 72 1.09 -1.83 -9.58
N VAL A 73 1.30 -2.46 -8.43
CA VAL A 73 1.31 -3.92 -8.27
C VAL A 73 -0.04 -4.43 -7.76
N PHE A 74 -0.59 -3.75 -6.75
CA PHE A 74 -1.81 -4.17 -6.08
C PHE A 74 -3.05 -4.04 -6.96
N MET A 75 -3.24 -2.89 -7.63
CA MET A 75 -4.47 -2.59 -8.35
C MET A 75 -4.69 -3.48 -9.58
N PRO A 76 -3.71 -3.75 -10.45
CA PRO A 76 -3.90 -4.71 -11.55
C PRO A 76 -4.18 -6.13 -11.04
N ALA A 77 -3.51 -6.55 -9.97
CA ALA A 77 -3.78 -7.86 -9.38
C ALA A 77 -5.18 -7.95 -8.75
N LEU A 78 -5.66 -6.85 -8.15
CA LEU A 78 -7.03 -6.77 -7.64
C LEU A 78 -8.02 -6.84 -8.79
N GLU A 79 -7.80 -6.11 -9.89
CA GLU A 79 -8.68 -6.12 -11.05
C GLU A 79 -8.82 -7.52 -11.65
N GLU A 80 -7.72 -8.30 -11.78
CA GLU A 80 -7.77 -9.71 -12.17
C GLU A 80 -8.70 -10.51 -11.25
N GLN A 81 -8.57 -10.34 -9.95
CA GLN A 81 -9.37 -11.05 -8.95
C GLN A 81 -10.85 -10.63 -8.95
N LEU A 82 -11.15 -9.36 -9.24
CA LEU A 82 -12.51 -8.88 -9.37
C LEU A 82 -13.18 -9.43 -10.63
N ASN A 83 -12.47 -9.49 -11.76
CA ASN A 83 -12.97 -10.10 -13.01
C ASN A 83 -13.32 -11.58 -12.82
N GLU A 84 -12.49 -12.35 -12.08
CA GLU A 84 -12.81 -13.73 -11.73
C GLU A 84 -14.04 -13.83 -10.80
N ALA A 85 -14.19 -12.90 -9.85
CA ALA A 85 -15.32 -12.86 -8.94
C ALA A 85 -16.62 -12.49 -9.66
N GLU A 86 -16.56 -11.62 -10.67
CA GLU A 86 -17.72 -11.19 -11.44
C GLU A 86 -18.42 -12.37 -12.16
N ALA A 87 -17.64 -13.35 -12.63
CA ALA A 87 -18.15 -14.55 -13.29
C ALA A 87 -18.90 -15.51 -12.34
N GLN A 88 -18.82 -15.33 -11.02
CA GLN A 88 -19.47 -16.18 -10.02
C GLN A 88 -20.92 -15.73 -9.79
N LYS A 89 -21.89 -16.61 -10.11
CA LYS A 89 -23.33 -16.32 -9.97
C LYS A 89 -23.72 -16.06 -8.50
N ASP A 90 -23.22 -16.91 -7.58
CA ASP A 90 -23.56 -16.88 -6.15
C ASP A 90 -22.41 -16.31 -5.31
N LEU A 91 -21.80 -15.21 -5.78
CA LEU A 91 -20.71 -14.55 -5.08
C LEU A 91 -21.19 -14.06 -3.70
N LYS A 92 -20.48 -14.47 -2.65
CA LYS A 92 -20.70 -13.99 -1.28
C LYS A 92 -19.68 -12.92 -0.91
N THR A 93 -20.07 -11.99 -0.05
CA THR A 93 -19.21 -10.90 0.44
C THR A 93 -17.88 -11.43 1.02
N GLN A 94 -17.93 -12.54 1.79
CA GLN A 94 -16.72 -13.15 2.32
C GLN A 94 -15.78 -13.60 1.20
N ALA A 95 -16.28 -14.29 0.17
CA ALA A 95 -15.48 -14.74 -0.96
C ALA A 95 -14.87 -13.57 -1.74
N LEU A 96 -15.57 -12.43 -1.83
CA LEU A 96 -15.04 -11.21 -2.43
C LEU A 96 -13.88 -10.63 -1.61
N PHE A 97 -13.98 -10.58 -0.28
CA PHE A 97 -12.87 -10.13 0.57
C PHE A 97 -11.66 -11.07 0.53
N GLU A 98 -11.88 -12.37 0.35
CA GLU A 98 -10.77 -13.33 0.21
C GLU A 98 -9.94 -13.07 -1.06
N ARG A 99 -10.52 -12.43 -2.09
CA ARG A 99 -9.80 -12.05 -3.31
C ARG A 99 -8.69 -11.02 -3.09
N PHE A 100 -8.68 -10.31 -1.97
CA PHE A 100 -7.60 -9.38 -1.61
C PHE A 100 -6.31 -10.09 -1.18
N LYS A 101 -6.36 -11.37 -0.81
CA LYS A 101 -5.19 -12.12 -0.33
C LYS A 101 -4.07 -12.19 -1.39
N LEU A 102 -4.43 -12.49 -2.64
CA LEU A 102 -3.44 -12.59 -3.72
C LEU A 102 -2.82 -11.24 -4.10
N PRO A 103 -3.58 -10.15 -4.32
CA PRO A 103 -3.02 -8.82 -4.53
C PRO A 103 -2.08 -8.36 -3.41
N LEU A 104 -2.44 -8.61 -2.14
CA LEU A 104 -1.57 -8.32 -1.00
C LEU A 104 -0.30 -9.17 -1.03
N ALA A 105 -0.40 -10.47 -1.28
CA ALA A 105 0.77 -11.36 -1.35
C ALA A 105 1.73 -10.95 -2.48
N LYS A 106 1.22 -10.47 -3.62
CA LYS A 106 2.06 -9.97 -4.73
C LYS A 106 2.95 -8.80 -4.33
N LEU A 107 2.61 -8.04 -3.28
CA LEU A 107 3.43 -6.93 -2.79
C LEU A 107 4.77 -7.37 -2.21
N THR A 108 4.95 -8.66 -1.89
CA THR A 108 6.25 -9.22 -1.47
C THR A 108 7.33 -9.10 -2.55
N GLN A 109 6.96 -8.90 -3.81
CA GLN A 109 7.91 -8.63 -4.90
C GLN A 109 8.57 -7.24 -4.81
N ILE A 110 7.95 -6.28 -4.10
CA ILE A 110 8.54 -4.95 -3.85
C ILE A 110 9.61 -5.07 -2.76
N ASN A 111 9.24 -5.67 -1.64
CA ASN A 111 10.13 -6.04 -0.55
C ASN A 111 9.46 -7.15 0.29
N LYS A 112 10.24 -7.88 1.11
CA LYS A 112 9.75 -9.01 1.92
C LYS A 112 8.58 -8.63 2.87
N ARG A 113 8.51 -7.37 3.30
CA ARG A 113 7.45 -6.83 4.16
C ARG A 113 6.46 -5.95 3.39
N GLY A 114 6.40 -6.10 2.08
CA GLY A 114 5.56 -5.29 1.20
C GLY A 114 4.10 -5.17 1.64
N PRO A 115 3.40 -6.27 1.97
CA PRO A 115 2.04 -6.21 2.50
C PRO A 115 1.92 -5.35 3.76
N ASP A 116 2.80 -5.56 4.74
CA ASP A 116 2.80 -4.81 6.01
C ASP A 116 3.08 -3.33 5.79
N THR A 117 4.09 -3.04 4.96
CA THR A 117 4.47 -1.66 4.60
C THR A 117 3.32 -0.95 3.91
N PHE A 118 2.66 -1.61 2.96
CA PHE A 118 1.51 -1.05 2.25
C PHE A 118 0.34 -0.73 3.20
N LEU A 119 -0.03 -1.65 4.08
CA LEU A 119 -1.11 -1.42 5.03
C LEU A 119 -0.81 -0.28 6.01
N ARG A 120 0.45 -0.13 6.46
CA ARG A 120 0.87 1.02 7.28
C ARG A 120 0.76 2.34 6.52
N LEU A 121 1.29 2.39 5.29
CA LEU A 121 1.20 3.56 4.41
C LEU A 121 -0.26 3.92 4.12
N LEU A 122 -1.12 2.92 3.90
CA LEU A 122 -2.55 3.11 3.70
C LEU A 122 -3.21 3.69 4.95
N GLY A 123 -2.84 3.21 6.14
CA GLY A 123 -3.30 3.77 7.42
C GLY A 123 -2.97 5.25 7.54
N PHE A 124 -1.74 5.66 7.26
CA PHE A 124 -1.34 7.07 7.26
C PHE A 124 -2.05 7.89 6.16
N ALA A 125 -2.28 7.30 4.97
CA ALA A 125 -3.02 7.97 3.91
C ALA A 125 -4.50 8.27 4.28
N TYR A 126 -5.08 7.49 5.20
CA TYR A 126 -6.42 7.73 5.72
C TYR A 126 -6.47 8.59 6.99
N SER A 127 -5.46 8.52 7.86
CA SER A 127 -5.41 9.30 9.11
C SER A 127 -4.91 10.73 8.91
N GLU A 128 -4.09 10.98 7.88
CA GLU A 128 -3.55 12.29 7.55
C GLU A 128 -4.30 12.88 6.35
N ILE A 129 -4.41 14.22 6.28
CA ILE A 129 -5.13 14.91 5.19
C ILE A 129 -4.31 14.86 3.90
N GLN A 130 -4.48 13.79 3.12
CA GLN A 130 -3.75 13.52 1.88
C GLN A 130 -4.67 13.58 0.64
N GLY A 131 -5.39 14.67 0.46
CA GLY A 131 -6.35 14.84 -0.65
C GLY A 131 -5.76 14.61 -2.06
N HIS A 132 -4.45 14.83 -2.23
CA HIS A 132 -3.75 14.57 -3.49
C HIS A 132 -3.63 13.05 -3.78
N LEU A 133 -3.46 12.21 -2.75
CA LEU A 133 -3.43 10.74 -2.92
C LEU A 133 -4.80 10.22 -3.35
N ARG A 134 -5.89 10.73 -2.74
CA ARG A 134 -7.25 10.36 -3.16
C ARG A 134 -7.50 10.72 -4.61
N LYS A 135 -7.10 11.94 -5.03
CA LYS A 135 -7.24 12.38 -6.42
C LYS A 135 -6.44 11.50 -7.37
N TYR A 136 -5.19 11.20 -7.04
CA TYR A 136 -4.34 10.30 -7.81
C TYR A 136 -4.97 8.91 -7.93
N THR A 137 -5.36 8.29 -6.83
CA THR A 137 -5.96 6.95 -6.84
C THR A 137 -7.25 6.90 -7.66
N GLN A 138 -8.08 7.94 -7.57
CA GLN A 138 -9.30 8.04 -8.36
C GLN A 138 -9.03 8.21 -9.86
N GLN A 139 -8.00 8.97 -10.22
CA GLN A 139 -7.62 9.19 -11.62
C GLN A 139 -7.04 7.94 -12.26
N GLU A 140 -6.14 7.24 -11.56
CA GLU A 140 -5.41 6.10 -12.12
C GLU A 140 -6.19 4.78 -12.00
N TYR A 141 -6.98 4.61 -10.93
CA TYR A 141 -7.60 3.33 -10.57
C TYR A 141 -9.09 3.43 -10.28
N GLY A 142 -9.74 4.52 -10.67
CA GLY A 142 -11.16 4.74 -10.43
C GLY A 142 -12.05 3.63 -10.96
N ASN A 143 -11.72 3.04 -12.11
CA ASN A 143 -12.47 1.92 -12.69
C ASN A 143 -12.40 0.67 -11.81
N VAL A 144 -11.23 0.33 -11.28
CA VAL A 144 -11.05 -0.83 -10.38
C VAL A 144 -11.84 -0.64 -9.08
N LEU A 145 -11.79 0.59 -8.52
CA LEU A 145 -12.56 0.93 -7.33
C LEU A 145 -14.07 0.87 -7.58
N GLN A 146 -14.54 1.37 -8.73
CA GLN A 146 -15.93 1.26 -9.15
C GLN A 146 -16.37 -0.18 -9.30
N HIS A 147 -15.55 -1.02 -9.95
CA HIS A 147 -15.84 -2.46 -10.11
C HIS A 147 -15.99 -3.16 -8.75
N LEU A 148 -15.07 -2.91 -7.81
CA LEU A 148 -15.18 -3.41 -6.44
C LEU A 148 -16.49 -2.97 -5.78
N LEU A 149 -16.87 -1.69 -5.87
CA LEU A 149 -18.11 -1.18 -5.30
C LEU A 149 -19.35 -1.82 -5.91
N GLN A 150 -19.36 -2.08 -7.24
CA GLN A 150 -20.45 -2.78 -7.91
C GLN A 150 -20.60 -4.21 -7.41
N LEU A 151 -19.50 -4.96 -7.24
CA LEU A 151 -19.53 -6.33 -6.70
C LEU A 151 -19.99 -6.34 -5.23
N LEU A 152 -19.54 -5.39 -4.43
CA LEU A 152 -20.00 -5.23 -3.05
C LEU A 152 -21.50 -4.90 -2.97
N LYS A 153 -22.01 -4.06 -3.84
CA LYS A 153 -23.45 -3.75 -3.94
C LYS A 153 -24.25 -4.97 -4.37
N ARG A 154 -23.74 -5.76 -5.34
CA ARG A 154 -24.35 -7.02 -5.78
C ARG A 154 -24.46 -8.04 -4.65
N THR A 155 -23.43 -8.16 -3.82
CA THR A 155 -23.40 -9.11 -2.69
C THR A 155 -24.12 -8.61 -1.44
N ASN A 156 -24.49 -7.32 -1.38
CA ASN A 156 -25.17 -6.67 -0.25
C ASN A 156 -26.29 -5.73 -0.73
N PRO A 157 -27.31 -6.24 -1.46
CA PRO A 157 -28.33 -5.39 -2.09
C PRO A 157 -29.22 -4.66 -1.08
N HIS A 158 -29.22 -5.07 0.17
CA HIS A 158 -29.98 -4.46 1.27
C HIS A 158 -29.30 -3.22 1.89
N LEU A 159 -28.03 -2.96 1.55
CA LEU A 159 -27.28 -1.79 2.06
C LEU A 159 -27.44 -0.61 1.10
N ASP A 160 -27.76 0.55 1.67
CA ASP A 160 -27.67 1.81 0.97
C ASP A 160 -26.19 2.28 0.81
N GLU A 161 -25.98 3.35 0.06
CA GLU A 161 -24.63 3.85 -0.25
C GLU A 161 -23.90 4.35 1.00
N GLN A 162 -24.61 4.97 1.93
CA GLN A 162 -24.04 5.48 3.17
C GLN A 162 -23.62 4.32 4.09
N GLN A 163 -24.46 3.31 4.24
CA GLN A 163 -24.17 2.10 4.99
C GLN A 163 -22.99 1.35 4.40
N MET A 164 -22.93 1.21 3.07
CA MET A 164 -21.81 0.59 2.37
C MET A 164 -20.51 1.34 2.61
N PHE A 165 -20.53 2.68 2.48
CA PHE A 165 -19.38 3.54 2.75
C PHE A 165 -18.81 3.30 4.16
N TRP A 166 -19.64 3.37 5.20
CA TRP A 166 -19.18 3.19 6.56
C TRP A 166 -18.68 1.79 6.85
N ARG A 167 -19.37 0.77 6.37
CA ARG A 167 -18.93 -0.64 6.57
C ARG A 167 -17.58 -0.92 5.93
N LEU A 168 -17.35 -0.42 4.71
CA LEU A 168 -16.04 -0.54 4.05
C LEU A 168 -14.93 0.14 4.85
N HIS A 169 -15.18 1.33 5.36
CA HIS A 169 -14.19 2.05 6.16
C HIS A 169 -13.95 1.40 7.53
N PHE A 170 -14.96 0.78 8.15
CA PHE A 170 -14.78 -0.02 9.36
C PHE A 170 -13.94 -1.28 9.10
N VAL A 171 -14.20 -2.00 8.02
CA VAL A 171 -13.37 -3.17 7.64
C VAL A 171 -11.93 -2.74 7.40
N LEU A 172 -11.71 -1.69 6.59
CA LEU A 172 -10.38 -1.17 6.33
C LEU A 172 -9.68 -0.71 7.61
N GLY A 173 -10.37 0.05 8.47
CA GLY A 173 -9.84 0.49 9.76
C GLY A 173 -9.45 -0.67 10.66
N SER A 174 -10.27 -1.74 10.71
CA SER A 174 -9.97 -2.95 11.47
C SER A 174 -8.72 -3.68 10.96
N VAL A 175 -8.55 -3.79 9.65
CA VAL A 175 -7.35 -4.41 9.03
C VAL A 175 -6.10 -3.58 9.35
N VAL A 176 -6.17 -2.25 9.19
CA VAL A 176 -5.05 -1.35 9.50
C VAL A 176 -4.72 -1.40 10.99
N PHE A 177 -5.72 -1.35 11.86
CA PHE A 177 -5.54 -1.46 13.31
C PHE A 177 -4.86 -2.77 13.71
N ALA A 178 -5.36 -3.91 13.22
CA ALA A 178 -4.76 -5.21 13.48
C ALA A 178 -3.30 -5.30 13.01
N GLN A 179 -2.98 -4.68 11.87
CA GLN A 179 -1.62 -4.64 11.33
C GLN A 179 -0.67 -3.76 12.17
N VAL A 180 -1.15 -2.62 12.65
CA VAL A 180 -0.32 -1.68 13.45
C VAL A 180 -0.19 -2.17 14.89
N SER A 181 -1.25 -2.74 15.46
CA SER A 181 -1.36 -3.14 16.87
C SER A 181 -1.14 -4.63 17.11
N GLY A 182 -0.80 -5.42 16.08
CA GLY A 182 -0.77 -6.89 16.16
C GLY A 182 0.07 -7.44 17.31
N GLN A 183 1.28 -6.89 17.53
CA GLN A 183 2.14 -7.31 18.63
C GLN A 183 1.51 -7.01 20.01
N ALA A 184 0.99 -5.79 20.18
CA ALA A 184 0.31 -5.39 21.42
C ALA A 184 -0.94 -6.23 21.70
N LEU A 185 -1.72 -6.54 20.65
CA LEU A 185 -2.90 -7.40 20.77
C LEU A 185 -2.52 -8.83 21.20
N ILE A 186 -1.41 -9.38 20.70
CA ILE A 186 -0.90 -10.68 21.11
C ILE A 186 -0.51 -10.64 22.60
N GLU A 187 0.21 -9.62 23.04
CA GLU A 187 0.63 -9.45 24.44
C GLU A 187 -0.57 -9.30 25.37
N ILE A 188 -1.58 -8.51 25.00
CA ILE A 188 -2.83 -8.36 25.76
C ILE A 188 -3.55 -9.71 25.84
N ALA A 189 -3.73 -10.41 24.72
CA ALA A 189 -4.41 -11.70 24.69
C ALA A 189 -3.69 -12.75 25.57
N GLN A 190 -2.36 -12.77 25.57
CA GLN A 190 -1.57 -13.66 26.43
C GLN A 190 -1.73 -13.32 27.92
N ALA A 191 -1.85 -12.04 28.27
CA ALA A 191 -2.05 -11.60 29.65
C ALA A 191 -3.47 -11.88 30.16
N GLU A 192 -4.49 -11.80 29.30
CA GLU A 192 -5.90 -11.93 29.68
C GLU A 192 -6.43 -13.39 29.61
N PHE A 193 -5.85 -14.22 28.72
CA PHE A 193 -6.40 -15.55 28.41
C PHE A 193 -5.47 -16.73 28.77
N ASN A 194 -4.28 -16.50 29.34
CA ASN A 194 -3.36 -17.49 29.92
C ASN A 194 -3.14 -17.25 31.39
#